data_e14e09b5c6379433921861d394cbf1d9
#
_entry.id   e14e09b5c6379433921861d394cbf1d9
#
_cell.length_a   1.000
_cell.length_b   1.000
_cell.length_c   1.000
_cell.angle_alpha   90.00
_cell.angle_beta   90.00
_cell.angle_gamma   90.00
#
_symmetry.space_group_name_H-M   'P 1'
#
loop_
_entity.id
_entity.type
_entity.pdbx_description
1 polymer ?
#
loop_
_entity_poly.entity_id
_entity_poly.type
_entity_poly.pdbx_seq_one_letter_code
_entity_poly.pdbx_strand_id
1 'polypeptide(L)'
;IMDVTENSAATSANASGTITVYLYAVKDVVNGYNFSYGNSLVVKVGSTTLLNSSNVGTVKCQSTGTTTQIWTGTWSSAKGATSLTISAAFKQTQDTRYAGTATGTITLPAKPTVYVYNGSAWKSGVAWVYNGSAWKISTKTYVHNGSTWKS
;
A
#
# COMPACT_ATOMS: atom_id res chain seq x y z
N ILE A 1 -13.61 -4.62 -0.30
CA ILE A 1 -13.00 -3.28 -0.17
C ILE A 1 -11.65 -3.45 0.50
N MET A 2 -10.72 -2.64 0.12
CA MET A 2 -9.38 -2.62 0.67
C MET A 2 -8.98 -1.17 0.92
N ASP A 3 -8.61 -0.87 2.17
CA ASP A 3 -8.03 0.42 2.54
C ASP A 3 -6.51 0.27 2.64
N VAL A 4 -5.81 1.23 2.08
CA VAL A 4 -4.35 1.26 2.08
C VAL A 4 -3.90 2.61 2.59
N THR A 5 -3.10 2.60 3.64
CA THR A 5 -2.49 3.81 4.20
C THR A 5 -0.98 3.76 4.07
N GLU A 6 -0.39 4.92 3.89
CA GLU A 6 1.06 5.11 3.90
C GLU A 6 1.47 5.73 5.23
N ASN A 7 2.46 5.14 5.90
CA ASN A 7 2.92 5.57 7.23
C ASN A 7 4.12 6.54 7.21
N SER A 8 4.69 6.78 6.05
CA SER A 8 5.80 7.72 5.90
C SER A 8 5.67 8.51 4.61
N ALA A 9 6.37 9.63 4.50
CA ALA A 9 6.53 10.32 3.23
C ALA A 9 7.09 9.30 2.23
N ALA A 10 6.18 8.71 1.46
CA ALA A 10 6.51 7.67 0.51
C ALA A 10 7.42 8.25 -0.54
N THR A 11 8.65 7.78 -0.56
CA THR A 11 9.56 8.00 -1.67
C THR A 11 9.79 6.65 -2.34
N SER A 12 10.15 6.67 -3.61
CA SER A 12 10.57 5.46 -4.33
C SER A 12 11.71 4.68 -3.65
N ALA A 13 12.27 5.22 -2.57
CA ALA A 13 13.34 4.59 -1.81
C ALA A 13 12.83 3.70 -0.68
N ASN A 14 11.80 4.13 0.06
CA ASN A 14 11.25 3.43 1.21
C ASN A 14 9.79 3.86 1.39
N ALA A 15 8.87 3.11 0.85
CA ALA A 15 7.46 3.25 1.19
C ALA A 15 7.03 2.06 2.04
N SER A 16 6.30 2.35 3.07
CA SER A 16 5.68 1.35 3.92
C SER A 16 4.33 1.86 4.42
N GLY A 17 3.48 0.97 4.84
CA GLY A 17 2.18 1.36 5.33
C GLY A 17 1.38 0.17 5.86
N THR A 18 0.09 0.38 6.01
CA THR A 18 -0.85 -0.63 6.47
C THR A 18 -1.86 -0.92 5.37
N ILE A 19 -2.23 -2.18 5.21
CA ILE A 19 -3.34 -2.62 4.40
C ILE A 19 -4.39 -3.19 5.34
N THR A 20 -5.62 -2.73 5.21
CA THR A 20 -6.77 -3.32 5.88
C THR A 20 -7.76 -3.85 4.85
N VAL A 21 -8.15 -5.10 4.99
CA VAL A 21 -9.08 -5.76 4.06
C VAL A 21 -10.43 -5.93 4.73
N TYR A 22 -11.46 -5.49 4.03
CA TYR A 22 -12.86 -5.58 4.47
C TYR A 22 -13.67 -6.41 3.48
N LEU A 23 -14.59 -7.19 4.00
CA LEU A 23 -15.73 -7.68 3.22
C LEU A 23 -16.86 -6.65 3.29
N TYR A 24 -17.45 -6.39 2.14
CA TYR A 24 -18.61 -5.51 2.00
C TYR A 24 -19.80 -6.32 1.49
N ALA A 25 -20.88 -6.28 2.24
CA ALA A 25 -22.12 -6.94 1.87
C ALA A 25 -22.90 -6.08 0.86
N VAL A 26 -22.87 -6.46 -0.41
CA VAL A 26 -23.47 -5.67 -1.52
C VAL A 26 -24.98 -5.84 -1.60
N LYS A 27 -25.51 -7.05 -1.34
CA LYS A 27 -26.91 -7.35 -1.61
C LYS A 27 -27.42 -8.55 -0.79
N ASP A 28 -28.71 -8.47 -0.40
CA ASP A 28 -29.54 -9.59 0.08
C ASP A 28 -29.02 -10.38 1.29
N VAL A 29 -28.33 -9.71 2.22
CA VAL A 29 -27.99 -10.31 3.50
C VAL A 29 -29.15 -10.11 4.46
N VAL A 30 -30.08 -11.06 4.48
CA VAL A 30 -31.32 -10.93 5.26
C VAL A 30 -31.19 -11.41 6.69
N ASN A 31 -30.26 -12.19 7.11
CA ASN A 31 -30.13 -12.69 8.48
C ASN A 31 -28.69 -12.87 8.96
N GLY A 32 -27.75 -12.14 8.41
CA GLY A 32 -26.35 -12.24 8.76
C GLY A 32 -25.77 -13.65 8.57
N TYR A 33 -24.79 -13.76 7.70
CA TYR A 33 -24.04 -15.02 7.53
C TYR A 33 -22.80 -15.01 8.40
N ASN A 34 -22.58 -16.11 9.10
CA ASN A 34 -21.36 -16.38 9.84
C ASN A 34 -20.63 -17.53 9.15
N PHE A 35 -19.48 -17.24 8.60
CA PHE A 35 -18.57 -18.25 8.04
C PHE A 35 -17.51 -18.57 9.07
N SER A 36 -17.66 -19.68 9.79
CA SER A 36 -16.74 -20.06 10.88
C SER A 36 -15.41 -20.60 10.37
N TYR A 37 -15.35 -21.09 9.13
CA TYR A 37 -14.17 -21.70 8.53
C TYR A 37 -14.22 -21.66 6.99
N GLY A 38 -13.08 -21.99 6.36
CA GLY A 38 -12.98 -21.97 4.90
C GLY A 38 -12.87 -20.57 4.29
N ASN A 39 -12.51 -19.57 5.10
CA ASN A 39 -12.37 -18.19 4.68
C ASN A 39 -10.94 -17.94 4.22
N SER A 40 -10.60 -18.28 2.99
CA SER A 40 -9.28 -18.06 2.45
C SER A 40 -9.07 -16.60 2.03
N LEU A 41 -7.86 -16.10 2.29
CA LEU A 41 -7.46 -14.75 1.91
C LEU A 41 -6.00 -14.75 1.42
N VAL A 42 -5.79 -14.15 0.26
CA VAL A 42 -4.45 -13.90 -0.27
C VAL A 42 -4.28 -12.39 -0.44
N VAL A 43 -3.25 -11.83 0.19
CA VAL A 43 -2.92 -10.40 0.07
C VAL A 43 -1.51 -10.27 -0.52
N LYS A 44 -1.37 -9.44 -1.56
CA LYS A 44 -0.11 -9.21 -2.26
C LYS A 44 0.17 -7.73 -2.44
N VAL A 45 1.46 -7.38 -2.41
CA VAL A 45 1.99 -6.08 -2.81
C VAL A 45 3.07 -6.31 -3.87
N GLY A 46 2.79 -5.92 -5.10
CA GLY A 46 3.61 -6.32 -6.24
C GLY A 46 3.70 -7.84 -6.36
N SER A 47 4.90 -8.37 -6.40
CA SER A 47 5.19 -9.81 -6.41
C SER A 47 5.23 -10.43 -4.99
N THR A 48 5.23 -9.62 -3.93
CA THR A 48 5.37 -10.10 -2.56
C THR A 48 4.02 -10.51 -2.01
N THR A 49 3.91 -11.74 -1.50
CA THR A 49 2.73 -12.22 -0.78
C THR A 49 2.88 -11.87 0.70
N LEU A 50 1.98 -11.04 1.21
CA LEU A 50 1.92 -10.66 2.64
C LEU A 50 1.12 -11.66 3.46
N LEU A 51 0.08 -12.19 2.87
CA LEU A 51 -0.75 -13.22 3.46
C LEU A 51 -1.15 -14.25 2.41
N ASN A 52 -1.06 -15.51 2.78
CA ASN A 52 -1.66 -16.63 2.07
C ASN A 52 -2.26 -17.59 3.10
N SER A 53 -3.50 -17.37 3.45
CA SER A 53 -4.21 -18.14 4.47
C SER A 53 -5.37 -18.91 3.86
N SER A 54 -5.49 -20.16 4.21
CA SER A 54 -6.68 -20.99 3.88
C SER A 54 -7.87 -20.68 4.78
N ASN A 55 -7.64 -20.02 5.92
CA ASN A 55 -8.71 -19.59 6.83
C ASN A 55 -8.24 -18.42 7.70
N VAL A 56 -8.85 -17.25 7.52
CA VAL A 56 -8.62 -16.05 8.34
C VAL A 56 -9.53 -15.97 9.58
N GLY A 57 -10.16 -17.08 9.94
CA GLY A 57 -11.08 -17.14 11.07
C GLY A 57 -12.54 -16.87 10.70
N THR A 58 -13.35 -16.62 11.69
CA THR A 58 -14.79 -16.36 11.51
C THR A 58 -15.02 -15.02 10.83
N VAL A 59 -15.75 -15.05 9.73
CA VAL A 59 -16.18 -13.86 9.01
C VAL A 59 -17.68 -13.68 9.17
N LYS A 60 -18.10 -12.51 9.60
CA LYS A 60 -19.49 -12.16 9.82
C LYS A 60 -19.96 -11.14 8.79
N CYS A 61 -20.99 -11.47 8.03
CA CYS A 61 -21.71 -10.54 7.17
C CYS A 61 -23.07 -10.24 7.80
N GLN A 62 -23.18 -9.11 8.50
CA GLN A 62 -24.33 -8.84 9.38
C GLN A 62 -25.56 -8.34 8.62
N SER A 63 -25.37 -7.43 7.68
CA SER A 63 -26.46 -6.86 6.88
C SER A 63 -25.91 -6.20 5.61
N THR A 64 -26.78 -6.01 4.63
CA THR A 64 -26.46 -5.27 3.41
C THR A 64 -25.94 -3.87 3.72
N GLY A 65 -24.88 -3.45 3.04
CA GLY A 65 -24.24 -2.15 3.23
C GLY A 65 -23.22 -2.09 4.37
N THR A 66 -23.04 -3.17 5.13
CA THR A 66 -22.03 -3.20 6.20
C THR A 66 -20.68 -3.70 5.71
N THR A 67 -19.63 -3.26 6.39
CA THR A 67 -18.26 -3.71 6.18
C THR A 67 -17.79 -4.49 7.40
N THR A 68 -17.10 -5.59 7.17
CA THR A 68 -16.45 -6.39 8.22
C THR A 68 -14.97 -6.47 7.93
N GLN A 69 -14.14 -5.98 8.85
CA GLN A 69 -12.69 -6.15 8.73
C GLN A 69 -12.34 -7.63 8.90
N ILE A 70 -11.58 -8.16 7.95
CA ILE A 70 -11.16 -9.56 7.94
C ILE A 70 -9.65 -9.73 8.12
N TRP A 71 -8.88 -8.70 7.84
CA TRP A 71 -7.44 -8.73 8.01
C TRP A 71 -6.83 -7.33 7.99
N THR A 72 -5.73 -7.17 8.71
CA THR A 72 -4.84 -6.01 8.61
C THR A 72 -3.38 -6.46 8.69
N GLY A 73 -2.50 -5.78 7.99
CA GLY A 73 -1.07 -6.05 8.01
C GLY A 73 -0.26 -4.91 7.43
N THR A 74 1.04 -4.95 7.65
CA THR A 74 1.98 -3.95 7.15
C THR A 74 2.59 -4.38 5.82
N TRP A 75 2.93 -3.40 5.00
CA TRP A 75 3.64 -3.60 3.75
C TRP A 75 4.86 -2.68 3.67
N SER A 76 5.82 -3.06 2.85
CA SER A 76 6.94 -2.20 2.47
C SER A 76 7.28 -2.40 1.01
N SER A 77 7.74 -1.34 0.36
CA SER A 77 8.17 -1.41 -1.03
C SER A 77 9.64 -1.79 -1.17
N ALA A 78 9.96 -2.42 -2.28
CA ALA A 78 11.35 -2.53 -2.71
C ALA A 78 11.91 -1.15 -3.08
N LYS A 79 13.19 -0.97 -2.83
CA LYS A 79 13.92 0.25 -3.22
C LYS A 79 13.80 0.50 -4.74
N GLY A 80 13.39 1.71 -5.11
CA GLY A 80 13.27 2.10 -6.51
C GLY A 80 11.90 1.84 -7.15
N ALA A 81 10.93 1.26 -6.43
CA ALA A 81 9.57 1.13 -6.94
C ALA A 81 8.92 2.51 -7.12
N THR A 82 8.33 2.74 -8.29
CA THR A 82 7.57 3.98 -8.60
C THR A 82 6.07 3.75 -8.53
N SER A 83 5.65 2.51 -8.60
CA SER A 83 4.26 2.09 -8.54
C SER A 83 4.19 0.68 -7.97
N LEU A 84 3.18 0.41 -7.15
CA LEU A 84 2.93 -0.88 -6.54
C LEU A 84 1.48 -1.26 -6.75
N THR A 85 1.24 -2.43 -7.33
CA THR A 85 -0.10 -3.01 -7.37
C THR A 85 -0.34 -3.77 -6.07
N ILE A 86 -1.47 -3.49 -5.43
CA ILE A 86 -1.92 -4.19 -4.23
C ILE A 86 -3.17 -4.98 -4.58
N SER A 87 -3.25 -6.21 -4.14
CA SER A 87 -4.41 -7.06 -4.34
C SER A 87 -4.76 -7.84 -3.09
N ALA A 88 -6.06 -8.01 -2.86
CA ALA A 88 -6.61 -8.88 -1.83
C ALA A 88 -7.69 -9.77 -2.46
N ALA A 89 -7.48 -11.06 -2.46
CA ALA A 89 -8.40 -12.06 -3.00
C ALA A 89 -8.99 -12.89 -1.87
N PHE A 90 -10.29 -12.78 -1.68
CA PHE A 90 -11.05 -13.56 -0.71
C PHE A 90 -11.85 -14.65 -1.41
N LYS A 91 -11.93 -15.82 -0.79
CA LYS A 91 -12.79 -16.92 -1.23
C LYS A 91 -13.27 -17.74 -0.05
N GLN A 92 -14.58 -17.92 0.03
CA GLN A 92 -15.20 -18.90 0.92
C GLN A 92 -15.18 -20.28 0.21
N THR A 93 -14.54 -21.27 0.84
CA THR A 93 -14.31 -22.56 0.18
C THR A 93 -15.53 -23.46 0.16
N GLN A 94 -16.49 -23.25 1.06
CA GLN A 94 -17.72 -24.06 1.13
C GLN A 94 -18.84 -23.47 0.26
N ASP A 95 -18.82 -22.15 0.05
CA ASP A 95 -19.77 -21.48 -0.81
C ASP A 95 -19.04 -20.51 -1.73
N THR A 96 -18.79 -20.96 -2.94
CA THR A 96 -18.02 -20.22 -3.96
C THR A 96 -18.70 -18.94 -4.45
N ARG A 97 -19.97 -18.71 -4.10
CA ARG A 97 -20.67 -17.45 -4.37
C ARG A 97 -20.06 -16.27 -3.60
N TYR A 98 -19.39 -16.56 -2.47
CA TYR A 98 -18.71 -15.57 -1.67
C TYR A 98 -17.21 -15.54 -2.00
N ALA A 99 -16.91 -14.94 -3.13
CA ALA A 99 -15.54 -14.72 -3.57
C ALA A 99 -15.42 -13.34 -4.21
N GLY A 100 -14.23 -12.75 -4.13
CA GLY A 100 -13.96 -11.48 -4.77
C GLY A 100 -12.49 -11.09 -4.65
N THR A 101 -12.07 -10.22 -5.56
CA THR A 101 -10.73 -9.64 -5.56
C THR A 101 -10.86 -8.13 -5.61
N ALA A 102 -10.18 -7.46 -4.67
CA ALA A 102 -9.95 -6.03 -4.71
C ALA A 102 -8.51 -5.79 -5.21
N THR A 103 -8.35 -4.85 -6.13
CA THR A 103 -7.05 -4.45 -6.66
C THR A 103 -6.94 -2.93 -6.65
N GLY A 104 -5.79 -2.42 -6.27
CA GLY A 104 -5.48 -1.01 -6.29
C GLY A 104 -4.01 -0.79 -6.67
N THR A 105 -3.68 0.44 -7.07
CA THR A 105 -2.32 0.84 -7.37
C THR A 105 -1.95 2.03 -6.50
N ILE A 106 -0.80 1.93 -5.82
CA ILE A 106 -0.17 3.06 -5.13
C ILE A 106 0.91 3.60 -6.06
N THR A 107 0.85 4.90 -6.36
CA THR A 107 1.91 5.58 -7.08
C THR A 107 2.84 6.25 -6.09
N LEU A 108 4.09 5.84 -6.08
CA LEU A 108 5.11 6.43 -5.22
C LEU A 108 5.74 7.62 -5.95
N PRO A 109 5.84 8.81 -5.33
CA PRO A 109 6.49 9.95 -5.96
C PRO A 109 7.96 9.62 -6.27
N ALA A 110 8.39 10.05 -7.43
CA ALA A 110 9.78 9.91 -7.84
C ALA A 110 10.68 10.59 -6.82
N LYS A 111 11.75 9.91 -6.43
CA LYS A 111 12.78 10.48 -5.56
C LYS A 111 13.48 11.61 -6.32
N PRO A 112 13.54 12.83 -5.79
CA PRO A 112 14.33 13.90 -6.40
C PRO A 112 15.79 13.45 -6.51
N THR A 113 16.32 13.43 -7.71
CA THR A 113 17.70 13.04 -7.98
C THR A 113 18.54 14.31 -8.12
N VAL A 114 19.52 14.47 -7.26
CA VAL A 114 20.54 15.51 -7.34
C VAL A 114 21.81 14.87 -7.85
N TYR A 115 22.47 15.51 -8.80
CA TYR A 115 23.79 15.09 -9.26
C TYR A 115 24.87 15.97 -8.62
N VAL A 116 25.86 15.34 -8.03
CA VAL A 116 27.02 16.00 -7.44
C VAL A 116 28.28 15.55 -8.15
N TYR A 117 29.06 16.51 -8.61
CA TYR A 117 30.37 16.23 -9.21
C TYR A 117 31.41 16.02 -8.10
N ASN A 118 32.07 14.88 -8.07
CA ASN A 118 33.04 14.52 -7.03
C ASN A 118 34.51 14.80 -7.43
N GLY A 119 34.72 15.58 -8.47
CA GLY A 119 36.06 15.88 -9.02
C GLY A 119 36.45 14.98 -10.20
N SER A 120 35.79 13.86 -10.40
CA SER A 120 36.08 12.94 -11.53
C SER A 120 34.82 12.50 -12.30
N ALA A 121 33.66 12.45 -11.62
CA ALA A 121 32.39 12.01 -12.25
C ALA A 121 31.19 12.63 -11.55
N TRP A 122 30.08 12.72 -12.27
CA TRP A 122 28.79 13.07 -11.70
C TRP A 122 28.19 11.85 -10.99
N LYS A 123 27.86 12.01 -9.72
CA LYS A 123 27.21 10.99 -8.88
C LYS A 123 25.80 11.39 -8.57
N SER A 124 24.87 10.48 -8.76
CA SER A 124 23.49 10.69 -8.34
C SER A 124 23.37 10.56 -6.82
N GLY A 125 22.59 11.43 -6.23
CA GLY A 125 22.35 11.47 -4.79
C GLY A 125 20.95 11.96 -4.47
N VAL A 126 20.68 12.12 -3.18
CA VAL A 126 19.44 12.68 -2.66
C VAL A 126 19.79 13.84 -1.78
N ALA A 127 19.08 14.95 -1.98
CA ALA A 127 19.22 16.09 -1.10
C ALA A 127 18.59 15.80 0.28
N TRP A 128 19.35 16.05 1.34
CA TRP A 128 18.89 15.98 2.72
C TRP A 128 18.87 17.37 3.31
N VAL A 129 17.85 17.67 4.10
CA VAL A 129 17.69 18.94 4.80
C VAL A 129 17.59 18.64 6.29
N TYR A 130 18.41 19.32 7.09
CA TYR A 130 18.31 19.29 8.54
C TYR A 130 17.27 20.31 9.01
N ASN A 131 16.26 19.84 9.74
CA ASN A 131 15.15 20.69 10.20
C ASN A 131 15.32 21.22 11.64
N GLY A 132 16.54 21.11 12.20
CA GLY A 132 16.84 21.51 13.58
C GLY A 132 16.83 20.33 14.57
N SER A 133 16.22 19.20 14.21
CA SER A 133 16.16 17.99 15.05
C SER A 133 16.56 16.71 14.33
N ALA A 134 16.33 16.64 13.03
CA ALA A 134 16.64 15.46 12.22
C ALA A 134 16.95 15.82 10.76
N TRP A 135 17.72 14.96 10.10
CA TRP A 135 17.92 15.00 8.66
C TRP A 135 16.70 14.40 7.94
N LYS A 136 16.14 15.14 7.01
CA LYS A 136 14.99 14.69 6.17
C LYS A 136 15.36 14.75 4.70
N ILE A 137 14.86 13.78 3.94
CA ILE A 137 14.99 13.78 2.47
C ILE A 137 14.15 14.95 1.93
N SER A 138 14.76 15.77 1.09
CA SER A 138 14.04 16.82 0.37
C SER A 138 13.09 16.18 -0.65
N THR A 139 11.84 16.60 -0.66
CA THR A 139 10.83 16.15 -1.64
C THR A 139 10.90 16.94 -2.94
N LYS A 140 11.54 18.12 -2.92
CA LYS A 140 11.75 18.97 -4.10
C LYS A 140 13.09 19.69 -3.97
N THR A 141 13.75 19.84 -5.10
CA THR A 141 14.96 20.66 -5.21
C THR A 141 14.69 21.79 -6.20
N TYR A 142 15.03 23.02 -5.80
CA TYR A 142 14.88 24.20 -6.66
C TYR A 142 16.25 24.73 -7.02
N VAL A 143 16.42 25.14 -8.26
CA VAL A 143 17.62 25.80 -8.77
C VAL A 143 17.25 27.21 -9.21
N HIS A 144 17.98 28.22 -8.71
CA HIS A 144 17.83 29.57 -9.17
C HIS A 144 18.70 29.81 -10.42
N ASN A 145 18.07 30.22 -11.50
CA ASN A 145 18.75 30.43 -12.78
C ASN A 145 19.23 31.89 -13.02
N GLY A 146 19.27 32.67 -11.95
CA GLY A 146 19.61 34.10 -12.02
C GLY A 146 18.38 35.01 -12.03
N SER A 147 17.19 34.51 -12.39
CA SER A 147 15.94 35.29 -12.44
C SER A 147 14.79 34.62 -11.72
N THR A 148 14.67 33.29 -11.78
CA THR A 148 13.56 32.54 -11.17
C THR A 148 14.05 31.21 -10.57
N TRP A 149 13.28 30.71 -9.59
CA TRP A 149 13.46 29.36 -9.04
C TRP A 149 12.75 28.36 -9.95
N LYS A 150 13.45 27.29 -10.35
CA LYS A 150 12.92 26.16 -11.14
C LYS A 150 13.07 24.85 -10.39
N SER A 151 12.06 23.99 -10.43
CA SER A 151 12.05 22.62 -9.86
C SER A 151 12.22 21.57 -10.94
#